data_c9357fd2b785aa5973bc26d3c6f6ac8f
#
_entry.id   c9357fd2b785aa5973bc26d3c6f6ac8f
#
_cell.length_a   1.000
_cell.length_b   1.000
_cell.length_c   1.000
_cell.angle_alpha   90.00
_cell.angle_beta   90.00
_cell.angle_gamma   90.00
#
_symmetry.space_group_name_H-M   'P 1'
#
loop_
_entity.id
_entity.type
_entity.pdbx_description
1 polymer ?
#
loop_
_entity_poly.entity_id
_entity_poly.type
_entity_poly.pdbx_seq_one_letter_code
_entity_poly.pdbx_strand_id
1 'polypeptide(L)'
;MKLLLLAVLFVPLLNGSNMDAITRAISTGDVNALDQYLDQTVEIAIPNQEDLYEKAEASAVLKGFFSQNVPKAFSQVHQGTSKGNDSLYCIGNLTTSNGIFRVYIYMHLQNGKLSIQELRFDKE
;
A
#
# COMPACT_ATOMS: atom_id res chain seq x y z
N MET A 1 41.97 -11.95 -17.62
CA MET A 1 41.44 -11.76 -17.33
C MET A 1 40.71 -11.47 -16.69
N LYS A 2 40.15 -11.33 -16.52
CA LYS A 2 39.49 -11.10 -15.91
C LYS A 2 38.56 -10.81 -15.47
N LEU A 3 37.94 -10.77 -15.24
CA LEU A 3 37.06 -10.53 -14.82
C LEU A 3 36.36 -10.38 -14.11
N LEU A 4 36.00 -10.28 -13.86
CA LEU A 4 35.27 -10.05 -13.16
C LEU A 4 34.52 -9.81 -12.60
N LEU A 5 34.05 -9.77 -12.32
CA LEU A 5 33.25 -9.56 -11.77
C LEU A 5 32.52 -9.21 -11.18
N LEU A 6 32.03 -9.06 -11.01
CA LEU A 6 31.32 -8.69 -10.46
C LEU A 6 30.54 -8.58 -9.90
N ALA A 7 30.17 -8.57 -9.70
CA ALA A 7 29.55 -8.60 -9.08
C ALA A 7 28.63 -8.08 -8.59
N VAL A 8 28.05 -8.07 -8.41
CA VAL A 8 27.26 -7.66 -8.03
C VAL A 8 26.69 -7.54 -7.09
N LEU A 9 26.68 -7.38 -6.56
CA LEU A 9 26.19 -7.16 -5.66
C LEU A 9 25.13 -6.64 -5.61
N PHE A 10 24.38 -6.86 -5.80
CA PHE A 10 23.19 -6.39 -5.89
C PHE A 10 22.38 -6.86 -4.79
N VAL A 11 22.05 -6.03 -4.00
CA VAL A 11 21.25 -6.38 -2.88
C VAL A 11 19.88 -5.89 -3.13
N PRO A 12 18.96 -6.77 -3.33
CA PRO A 12 17.60 -6.34 -3.56
C PRO A 12 17.04 -5.73 -2.31
N LEU A 13 16.39 -4.63 -2.46
CA LEU A 13 15.69 -3.98 -1.37
C LEU A 13 14.26 -4.39 -1.44
N LEU A 14 14.01 -5.64 -1.08
CA LEU A 14 12.68 -6.21 -1.27
C LEU A 14 11.60 -5.45 -0.54
N ASN A 15 11.88 -5.02 0.69
CA ASN A 15 10.88 -4.26 1.44
C ASN A 15 10.60 -2.92 0.79
N GLY A 16 11.64 -2.22 0.38
CA GLY A 16 11.48 -0.96 -0.31
C GLY A 16 10.73 -1.14 -1.61
N SER A 17 11.06 -2.21 -2.33
CA SER A 17 10.41 -2.50 -3.60
C SER A 17 8.92 -2.77 -3.43
N ASN A 18 8.54 -3.54 -2.40
CA ASN A 18 7.14 -3.83 -2.13
C ASN A 18 6.40 -2.57 -1.70
N MET A 19 7.02 -1.77 -0.85
CA MET A 19 6.41 -0.53 -0.41
C MET A 19 6.19 0.41 -1.59
N ASP A 20 7.18 0.51 -2.47
CA ASP A 20 7.05 1.35 -3.66
C ASP A 20 5.93 0.87 -4.55
N ALA A 21 5.79 -0.44 -4.72
CA ALA A 21 4.73 -1.00 -5.55
C ALA A 21 3.36 -0.69 -4.94
N ILE A 22 3.24 -0.79 -3.63
CA ILE A 22 1.98 -0.52 -2.95
C ILE A 22 1.60 0.94 -3.08
N THR A 23 2.53 1.85 -2.79
CA THR A 23 2.21 3.28 -2.86
C THR A 23 1.96 3.71 -4.30
N ARG A 24 2.65 3.12 -5.27
CA ARG A 24 2.39 3.43 -6.67
C ARG A 24 1.00 2.96 -7.09
N ALA A 25 0.59 1.78 -6.64
CA ALA A 25 -0.73 1.27 -6.95
C ALA A 25 -1.80 2.19 -6.38
N ILE A 26 -1.59 2.70 -5.17
CA ILE A 26 -2.53 3.64 -4.57
C ILE A 26 -2.54 4.96 -5.33
N SER A 27 -1.38 5.43 -5.74
CA SER A 27 -1.27 6.71 -6.43
C SER A 27 -1.98 6.72 -7.79
N THR A 28 -2.17 5.56 -8.37
CA THR A 28 -2.83 5.43 -9.66
C THR A 28 -4.20 4.77 -9.57
N GLY A 29 -4.56 4.29 -8.38
CA GLY A 29 -5.83 3.59 -8.21
C GLY A 29 -5.85 2.22 -8.88
N ASP A 30 -4.67 1.62 -9.03
CA ASP A 30 -4.56 0.32 -9.69
C ASP A 30 -4.85 -0.80 -8.68
N VAL A 31 -6.12 -1.14 -8.54
CA VAL A 31 -6.52 -2.13 -7.55
C VAL A 31 -6.02 -3.53 -7.91
N ASN A 32 -5.88 -3.82 -9.20
CA ASN A 32 -5.36 -5.12 -9.59
C ASN A 32 -3.92 -5.31 -9.09
N ALA A 33 -3.11 -4.25 -9.19
CA ALA A 33 -1.75 -4.31 -8.66
C ALA A 33 -1.76 -4.37 -7.14
N LEU A 34 -2.68 -3.64 -6.52
CA LEU A 34 -2.76 -3.59 -5.07
C LEU A 34 -3.25 -4.92 -4.48
N ASP A 35 -4.11 -5.60 -5.21
CA ASP A 35 -4.76 -6.82 -4.75
C ASP A 35 -3.76 -7.88 -4.30
N GLN A 36 -2.64 -8.01 -4.99
CA GLN A 36 -1.66 -9.04 -4.65
C GLN A 36 -0.99 -8.80 -3.31
N TYR A 37 -1.12 -7.59 -2.76
CA TYR A 37 -0.55 -7.27 -1.45
C TYR A 37 -1.58 -7.28 -0.34
N LEU A 38 -2.86 -7.47 -0.65
CA LEU A 38 -3.88 -7.52 0.38
C LEU A 38 -3.81 -8.84 1.14
N ASP A 39 -4.02 -8.77 2.45
CA ASP A 39 -4.11 -9.98 3.25
C ASP A 39 -5.42 -10.69 2.96
N GLN A 40 -5.60 -11.89 3.50
CA GLN A 40 -6.84 -12.66 3.33
C GLN A 40 -8.05 -11.87 3.79
N THR A 41 -7.89 -11.12 4.87
CA THR A 41 -8.90 -10.18 5.33
C THR A 41 -8.23 -8.84 5.51
N VAL A 42 -8.92 -7.78 5.17
CA VAL A 42 -8.39 -6.43 5.20
C VAL A 42 -9.42 -5.51 5.79
N GLU A 43 -8.99 -4.70 6.74
CA GLU A 43 -9.85 -3.67 7.28
C GLU A 43 -9.75 -2.45 6.38
N ILE A 44 -10.89 -1.97 5.89
CA ILE A 44 -10.92 -0.80 5.03
C ILE A 44 -11.86 0.23 5.63
N ALA A 45 -11.35 1.45 5.80
CA ALA A 45 -12.14 2.56 6.26
C ALA A 45 -12.13 3.63 5.18
N ILE A 46 -13.29 3.91 4.62
CA ILE A 46 -13.50 5.02 3.70
C ILE A 46 -14.59 5.88 4.32
N PRO A 47 -14.82 7.10 3.83
CA PRO A 47 -15.83 7.95 4.45
C PRO A 47 -17.17 7.24 4.56
N ASN A 48 -17.70 7.21 5.78
CA ASN A 48 -19.00 6.64 6.10
C ASN A 48 -19.11 5.14 5.99
N GLN A 49 -17.98 4.45 5.88
CA GLN A 49 -18.00 3.00 5.76
C GLN A 49 -16.68 2.41 6.27
N GLU A 50 -16.79 1.54 7.26
CA GLU A 50 -15.60 0.91 7.82
C GLU A 50 -15.97 -0.52 8.18
N ASP A 51 -15.21 -1.48 7.67
CA ASP A 51 -15.50 -2.89 7.92
C ASP A 51 -14.29 -3.74 7.63
N LEU A 52 -14.37 -4.99 8.02
CA LEU A 52 -13.37 -6.00 7.73
C LEU A 52 -13.89 -6.80 6.54
N TYR A 53 -13.08 -6.90 5.50
CA TYR A 53 -13.48 -7.54 4.26
C TYR A 53 -12.59 -8.70 3.91
N GLU A 54 -13.15 -9.71 3.27
CA GLU A 54 -12.37 -10.71 2.58
C GLU A 54 -11.67 -10.03 1.41
N LYS A 55 -10.53 -10.58 1.00
CA LYS A 55 -9.72 -9.97 -0.05
C LYS A 55 -10.52 -9.57 -1.30
N ALA A 56 -11.36 -10.47 -1.78
CA ALA A 56 -12.14 -10.19 -2.99
C ALA A 56 -13.10 -9.02 -2.78
N GLU A 57 -13.74 -8.97 -1.62
CA GLU A 57 -14.63 -7.86 -1.32
C GLU A 57 -13.87 -6.57 -1.12
N ALA A 58 -12.70 -6.66 -0.49
CA ALA A 58 -11.85 -5.50 -0.29
C ALA A 58 -11.47 -4.86 -1.63
N SER A 59 -11.11 -5.69 -2.59
CA SER A 59 -10.79 -5.20 -3.94
C SER A 59 -11.99 -4.50 -4.56
N ALA A 60 -13.18 -5.04 -4.39
CA ALA A 60 -14.39 -4.41 -4.93
C ALA A 60 -14.65 -3.07 -4.27
N VAL A 61 -14.49 -3.00 -2.94
CA VAL A 61 -14.69 -1.74 -2.22
C VAL A 61 -13.69 -0.69 -2.71
N LEU A 62 -12.44 -1.09 -2.88
CA LEU A 62 -11.41 -0.15 -3.33
C LEU A 62 -11.66 0.32 -4.75
N LYS A 63 -12.11 -0.57 -5.63
CA LYS A 63 -12.44 -0.18 -7.00
C LYS A 63 -13.55 0.86 -7.01
N GLY A 64 -14.56 0.66 -6.18
CA GLY A 64 -15.65 1.63 -6.07
C GLY A 64 -15.18 2.97 -5.55
N PHE A 65 -14.33 2.94 -4.53
CA PHE A 65 -13.81 4.17 -3.94
C PHE A 65 -12.98 4.95 -4.97
N PHE A 66 -12.06 4.26 -5.65
CA PHE A 66 -11.19 4.93 -6.61
C PHE A 66 -11.93 5.38 -7.87
N SER A 67 -13.04 4.76 -8.19
CA SER A 67 -13.82 5.21 -9.34
C SER A 67 -14.50 6.54 -9.05
N GLN A 68 -14.84 6.79 -7.81
CA GLN A 68 -15.46 8.05 -7.40
C GLN A 68 -14.45 9.10 -6.99
N ASN A 69 -13.28 8.66 -6.58
CA ASN A 69 -12.21 9.54 -6.13
C ASN A 69 -10.96 9.15 -6.90
N VAL A 70 -10.87 9.62 -8.13
CA VAL A 70 -9.81 9.19 -9.04
C VAL A 70 -8.46 9.68 -8.55
N PRO A 71 -7.54 8.77 -8.22
CA PRO A 71 -6.23 9.17 -7.70
C PRO A 71 -5.41 9.91 -8.74
N LYS A 72 -4.66 10.90 -8.28
CA LYS A 72 -3.78 11.69 -9.13
C LYS A 72 -2.34 11.66 -8.65
N ALA A 73 -2.13 11.64 -7.34
CA ALA A 73 -0.79 11.66 -6.79
C ALA A 73 -0.82 11.21 -5.34
N PHE A 74 0.24 10.55 -4.92
CA PHE A 74 0.40 10.14 -3.53
C PHE A 74 1.72 10.69 -3.01
N SER A 75 1.67 11.36 -1.87
CA SER A 75 2.84 11.94 -1.25
C SER A 75 2.99 11.34 0.14
N GLN A 76 4.07 10.61 0.36
CA GLN A 76 4.33 9.99 1.65
C GLN A 76 4.69 11.05 2.67
N VAL A 77 4.07 10.98 3.85
CA VAL A 77 4.31 11.90 4.94
C VAL A 77 5.14 11.24 6.03
N HIS A 78 4.85 9.98 6.32
CA HIS A 78 5.52 9.29 7.41
C HIS A 78 5.52 7.79 7.16
N GLN A 79 6.57 7.13 7.63
CA GLN A 79 6.72 5.69 7.48
C GLN A 79 7.45 5.17 8.70
N GLY A 80 7.06 4.00 9.19
CA GLY A 80 7.72 3.45 10.35
C GLY A 80 7.48 1.96 10.49
N THR A 81 8.14 1.39 11.49
CA THR A 81 7.99 -0.01 11.83
C THR A 81 7.55 -0.10 13.28
N SER A 82 6.86 -1.17 13.60
CA SER A 82 6.50 -1.43 14.96
C SER A 82 7.59 -2.25 15.62
N LYS A 83 7.35 -2.54 16.89
CA LYS A 83 8.22 -3.37 17.68
C LYS A 83 8.41 -4.72 16.99
N GLY A 84 9.63 -5.20 16.91
CA GLY A 84 9.92 -6.48 16.29
C GLY A 84 10.11 -6.41 14.78
N ASN A 85 9.84 -5.27 14.16
CA ASN A 85 10.04 -5.05 12.74
C ASN A 85 9.21 -5.92 11.82
N ASP A 86 8.14 -6.53 12.34
CA ASP A 86 7.27 -7.34 11.50
C ASP A 86 5.98 -6.62 11.12
N SER A 87 5.81 -5.40 11.58
CA SER A 87 4.69 -4.55 11.19
C SER A 87 5.22 -3.21 10.71
N LEU A 88 4.70 -2.76 9.58
CA LEU A 88 5.11 -1.50 8.99
C LEU A 88 3.88 -0.65 8.73
N TYR A 89 4.08 0.67 8.70
CA TYR A 89 3.00 1.54 8.32
C TYR A 89 3.54 2.64 7.43
N CYS A 90 2.65 3.17 6.62
CA CYS A 90 2.94 4.30 5.77
C CYS A 90 1.75 5.23 5.82
N ILE A 91 2.01 6.52 5.97
CA ILE A 91 0.97 7.53 6.00
C ILE A 91 1.29 8.54 4.92
N GLY A 92 0.31 8.89 4.13
CA GLY A 92 0.52 9.86 3.06
C GLY A 92 -0.73 10.60 2.71
N ASN A 93 -0.59 11.51 1.77
CA ASN A 93 -1.70 12.30 1.24
C ASN A 93 -1.98 11.83 -0.18
N LEU A 94 -3.22 11.47 -0.43
CA LEU A 94 -3.65 11.05 -1.75
C LEU A 94 -4.49 12.17 -2.35
N THR A 95 -3.98 12.77 -3.41
CA THR A 95 -4.73 13.79 -4.15
C THR A 95 -5.61 13.07 -5.15
N THR A 96 -6.90 13.38 -5.11
CA THR A 96 -7.86 12.75 -6.01
C THR A 96 -8.69 13.79 -6.72
N SER A 97 -9.51 13.33 -7.66
CA SER A 97 -10.45 14.20 -8.36
C SER A 97 -11.48 14.83 -7.40
N ASN A 98 -11.57 14.31 -6.18
CA ASN A 98 -12.57 14.75 -5.22
C ASN A 98 -11.93 15.23 -3.93
N GLY A 99 -10.73 15.79 -4.01
CA GLY A 99 -10.03 16.33 -2.86
C GLY A 99 -8.90 15.44 -2.38
N ILE A 100 -8.36 15.80 -1.24
CA ILE A 100 -7.20 15.11 -0.67
C ILE A 100 -7.65 14.22 0.47
N PHE A 101 -7.11 13.01 0.49
CA PHE A 101 -7.36 12.06 1.57
C PHE A 101 -6.06 11.75 2.28
N ARG A 102 -6.11 11.71 3.60
CA ARG A 102 -5.00 11.17 4.38
C ARG A 102 -5.15 9.66 4.38
N VAL A 103 -4.11 8.96 3.94
CA VAL A 103 -4.15 7.51 3.80
C VAL A 103 -3.23 6.87 4.81
N TYR A 104 -3.75 5.87 5.52
CA TYR A 104 -2.99 5.09 6.48
C TYR A 104 -2.93 3.66 5.95
N ILE A 105 -1.72 3.14 5.81
CA ILE A 105 -1.50 1.78 5.31
C ILE A 105 -0.77 1.00 6.39
N TYR A 106 -1.43 -0.03 6.92
CA TYR A 106 -0.79 -0.91 7.90
C TYR A 106 -0.51 -2.24 7.25
N MET A 107 0.73 -2.69 7.39
CA MET A 107 1.21 -3.88 6.69
C MET A 107 1.92 -4.79 7.66
N HIS A 108 1.92 -6.07 7.32
CA HIS A 108 2.64 -7.08 8.05
C HIS A 108 3.70 -7.66 7.14
N LEU A 109 4.92 -7.80 7.66
CA LEU A 109 6.02 -8.38 6.91
C LEU A 109 6.17 -9.84 7.29
N GLN A 110 6.07 -10.73 6.31
CA GLN A 110 6.14 -12.14 6.55
C GLN A 110 6.89 -12.79 5.40
N ASN A 111 8.01 -13.43 5.71
CA ASN A 111 8.83 -14.09 4.71
C ASN A 111 9.26 -13.14 3.60
N GLY A 112 9.60 -11.90 3.98
CA GLY A 112 10.06 -10.90 3.03
C GLY A 112 8.97 -10.26 2.19
N LYS A 113 7.71 -10.58 2.48
CA LYS A 113 6.60 -10.05 1.72
C LYS A 113 5.70 -9.20 2.59
N LEU A 114 5.32 -8.03 2.08
CA LEU A 114 4.38 -7.16 2.77
C LEU A 114 2.95 -7.57 2.46
N SER A 115 2.13 -7.59 3.50
CA SER A 115 0.73 -7.94 3.39
C SER A 115 -0.06 -6.82 4.04
N ILE A 116 -0.97 -6.20 3.28
CA ILE A 116 -1.76 -5.07 3.78
C ILE A 116 -2.89 -5.60 4.64
N GLN A 117 -2.93 -5.12 5.89
CA GLN A 117 -3.97 -5.54 6.83
C GLN A 117 -5.01 -4.45 7.06
N GLU A 118 -4.66 -3.20 6.81
CA GLU A 118 -5.59 -2.10 7.00
C GLU A 118 -5.28 -0.96 6.06
N LEU A 119 -6.33 -0.42 5.46
CA LEU A 119 -6.27 0.79 4.64
C LEU A 119 -7.34 1.74 5.13
N ARG A 120 -6.94 2.95 5.47
CA ARG A 120 -7.86 3.97 5.92
C ARG A 120 -7.71 5.22 5.07
N PHE A 121 -8.82 5.74 4.58
CA PHE A 121 -8.85 6.95 3.77
C PHE A 121 -9.71 7.99 4.48
N ASP A 122 -9.07 9.01 5.04
CA ASP A 122 -9.77 10.07 5.75
C ASP A 122 -9.76 11.33 4.90
N LYS A 123 -10.93 11.89 4.65
CA LYS A 123 -11.04 13.11 3.86
C LYS A 123 -10.41 14.27 4.63
N GLU A 124 -9.52 14.99 3.97
CA GLU A 124 -8.89 16.16 4.56
C GLU A 124 -9.75 17.40 4.45
#